data_b25751077d4a643e0f294887e6e76d18
#
_entry.id   b25751077d4a643e0f294887e6e76d18
#
_cell.length_a   1.000
_cell.length_b   1.000
_cell.length_c   1.000
_cell.angle_alpha   90.00
_cell.angle_beta   90.00
_cell.angle_gamma   90.00
#
_symmetry.space_group_name_H-M   'P 1'
#
loop_
_entity.id
_entity.type
_entity.pdbx_description
1 polymer ?
#
loop_
_entity_poly.entity_id
_entity_poly.type
_entity_poly.pdbx_seq_one_letter_code
_entity_poly.pdbx_strand_id
1 'polypeptide(L)'
;MPRVRLIVDGYNVSKALWPDSALDAQRLRLLRAIAPIAARTGAETTVVFDAHSASVRPTAVPPRGVKVIFSPEGVIADDVIRDLVDAEPAGRVVLVATDDAEIIKDVRRAGARTVPLSSLSPLLG
;
A
#
# COMPACT_ATOMS: atom_id res chain seq x y z
N MET A 1 14.20 18.36 3.83
CA MET A 1 13.45 17.77 2.69
C MET A 1 12.35 16.88 3.21
N PRO A 2 11.13 17.02 2.73
CA PRO A 2 10.08 16.09 3.12
C PRO A 2 10.38 14.69 2.59
N ARG A 3 10.06 13.69 3.40
CA ARG A 3 10.23 12.30 3.00
C ARG A 3 9.27 11.94 1.87
N VAL A 4 9.67 11.02 1.01
CA VAL A 4 8.78 10.44 0.02
C VAL A 4 7.63 9.72 0.76
N ARG A 5 6.42 9.88 0.25
CA ARG A 5 5.23 9.19 0.74
C ARG A 5 4.98 7.95 -0.11
N LEU A 6 5.01 6.77 0.49
CA LEU A 6 4.71 5.52 -0.21
C LEU A 6 3.39 4.95 0.33
N ILE A 7 2.44 4.72 -0.57
CA ILE A 7 1.15 4.11 -0.26
C ILE A 7 1.04 2.82 -1.06
N VAL A 8 0.80 1.71 -0.38
CA VAL A 8 0.75 0.38 -0.99
C VAL A 8 -0.68 -0.15 -0.94
N ASP A 9 -1.20 -0.53 -2.10
CA ASP A 9 -2.50 -1.20 -2.24
C ASP A 9 -2.31 -2.68 -1.87
N GLY A 10 -2.51 -2.99 -0.59
CA GLY A 10 -2.02 -4.21 0.06
C GLY A 10 -2.40 -5.50 -0.65
N TYR A 11 -3.69 -5.80 -0.77
CA TYR A 11 -4.10 -7.07 -1.41
C TYR A 11 -3.90 -7.09 -2.92
N ASN A 12 -3.96 -5.95 -3.58
CA ASN A 12 -3.63 -5.88 -5.01
C ASN A 12 -2.20 -6.37 -5.23
N VAL A 13 -1.27 -5.89 -4.41
CA VAL A 13 0.14 -6.30 -4.49
C VAL A 13 0.33 -7.73 -4.02
N SER A 14 -0.19 -8.10 -2.84
CA SER A 14 0.07 -9.42 -2.25
C SER A 14 -0.57 -10.56 -3.04
N LYS A 15 -1.78 -10.37 -3.55
CA LYS A 15 -2.45 -11.38 -4.38
C LYS A 15 -1.74 -11.61 -5.71
N ALA A 16 -1.17 -10.57 -6.28
CA ALA A 16 -0.40 -10.68 -7.51
C ALA A 16 0.94 -11.40 -7.29
N LEU A 17 1.60 -11.14 -6.15
CA LEU A 17 2.90 -11.75 -5.86
C LEU A 17 2.78 -13.16 -5.30
N TRP A 18 1.77 -13.43 -4.48
CA TRP A 18 1.61 -14.71 -3.77
C TRP A 18 0.16 -15.21 -3.87
N PRO A 19 -0.33 -15.52 -5.08
CA PRO A 19 -1.75 -15.82 -5.29
C PRO A 19 -2.21 -17.09 -4.58
N ASP A 20 -1.30 -18.01 -4.30
CA ASP A 20 -1.62 -19.29 -3.66
C ASP A 20 -1.58 -19.25 -2.14
N SER A 21 -1.15 -18.14 -1.54
CA SER A 21 -1.10 -17.98 -0.09
C SER A 21 -2.44 -17.52 0.46
N ALA A 22 -2.78 -17.93 1.69
CA ALA A 22 -3.93 -17.41 2.41
C ALA A 22 -3.76 -15.91 2.68
N LEU A 23 -4.87 -15.18 2.83
CA LEU A 23 -4.82 -13.71 2.98
C LEU A 23 -4.01 -13.26 4.20
N ASP A 24 -4.12 -13.97 5.32
CA ASP A 24 -3.34 -13.65 6.52
C ASP A 24 -1.84 -13.82 6.29
N ALA A 25 -1.44 -14.88 5.57
CA ALA A 25 -0.05 -15.10 5.19
C ALA A 25 0.43 -14.04 4.19
N GLN A 26 -0.42 -13.65 3.25
CA GLN A 26 -0.11 -12.58 2.29
C GLN A 26 0.17 -11.26 3.02
N ARG A 27 -0.66 -10.89 3.99
CA ARG A 27 -0.47 -9.66 4.77
C ARG A 27 0.88 -9.65 5.47
N LEU A 28 1.17 -10.72 6.22
CA LEU A 28 2.41 -10.83 6.96
C LEU A 28 3.63 -10.78 6.05
N ARG A 29 3.57 -11.50 4.94
CA ARG A 29 4.65 -11.56 3.95
C ARG A 29 4.92 -10.21 3.31
N LEU A 30 3.85 -9.48 2.95
CA LEU A 30 3.97 -8.15 2.37
C LEU A 30 4.59 -7.16 3.36
N LEU A 31 4.13 -7.14 4.61
CA LEU A 31 4.66 -6.24 5.63
C LEU A 31 6.14 -6.50 5.90
N ARG A 32 6.54 -7.76 5.95
CA ARG A 32 7.95 -8.13 6.11
C ARG A 32 8.81 -7.71 4.92
N ALA A 33 8.26 -7.77 3.72
CA ALA A 33 8.97 -7.38 2.50
C ALA A 33 9.09 -5.86 2.36
N ILE A 34 8.07 -5.11 2.81
CA ILE A 34 8.03 -3.65 2.70
C ILE A 34 8.93 -2.97 3.76
N ALA A 35 9.05 -3.56 4.95
CA ALA A 35 9.78 -2.94 6.05
C ALA A 35 11.23 -2.55 5.69
N PRO A 36 12.04 -3.41 5.03
CA PRO A 36 13.39 -3.01 4.62
C PRO A 36 13.42 -1.86 3.62
N ILE A 37 12.43 -1.77 2.74
CA ILE A 37 12.33 -0.68 1.76
C ILE A 37 12.07 0.63 2.48
N ALA A 38 11.13 0.66 3.42
CA ALA A 38 10.85 1.82 4.24
C ALA A 38 12.10 2.27 5.03
N ALA A 39 12.81 1.31 5.63
CA ALA A 39 14.01 1.60 6.41
C ALA A 39 15.14 2.19 5.56
N ARG A 40 15.39 1.64 4.37
CA ARG A 40 16.47 2.09 3.49
C ARG A 40 16.18 3.43 2.85
N THR A 41 14.95 3.67 2.46
CA THR A 41 14.58 4.88 1.71
C THR A 41 14.18 6.03 2.61
N GLY A 42 13.82 5.75 3.87
CA GLY A 42 13.23 6.74 4.76
C GLY A 42 11.82 7.16 4.35
N ALA A 43 11.20 6.45 3.39
CA ALA A 43 9.85 6.79 2.94
C ALA A 43 8.83 6.59 4.06
N GLU A 44 7.90 7.54 4.18
CA GLU A 44 6.75 7.38 5.07
C GLU A 44 5.77 6.43 4.39
N THR A 45 5.69 5.20 4.91
CA THR A 45 5.05 4.09 4.24
C THR A 45 3.76 3.67 4.93
N THR A 46 2.69 3.56 4.16
CA THR A 46 1.40 3.04 4.61
C THR A 46 0.93 1.93 3.67
N VAL A 47 0.53 0.81 4.26
CA VAL A 47 -0.09 -0.29 3.52
C VAL A 47 -1.58 -0.29 3.85
N VAL A 48 -2.43 -0.25 2.84
CA VAL A 48 -3.88 -0.23 2.99
C VAL A 48 -4.44 -1.58 2.58
N PHE A 49 -5.13 -2.24 3.51
CA PHE A 49 -5.81 -3.51 3.25
C PHE A 49 -7.32 -3.30 3.26
N ASP A 50 -8.02 -3.94 2.34
CA ASP A 50 -9.47 -3.96 2.31
C ASP A 50 -9.99 -4.94 3.38
N ALA A 51 -10.68 -4.42 4.40
CA ALA A 51 -11.23 -5.24 5.48
C ALA A 51 -12.32 -6.21 5.00
N HIS A 52 -12.99 -5.91 3.88
CA HIS A 52 -14.01 -6.78 3.31
C HIS A 52 -13.44 -8.10 2.77
N SER A 53 -12.14 -8.15 2.49
CA SER A 53 -11.48 -9.38 2.03
C SER A 53 -11.20 -10.35 3.17
N ALA A 54 -11.44 -9.98 4.42
CA ALA A 54 -11.20 -10.82 5.59
C ALA A 54 -12.51 -11.25 6.23
N SER A 55 -12.65 -12.53 6.57
CA SER A 55 -13.83 -13.06 7.27
C SER A 55 -13.85 -12.68 8.76
N VAL A 56 -12.70 -12.36 9.32
CA VAL A 56 -12.52 -11.89 10.69
C VAL A 56 -11.70 -10.62 10.63
N ARG A 57 -12.02 -9.65 11.50
CA ARG A 57 -11.26 -8.41 11.56
C ARG A 57 -9.78 -8.73 11.81
N PRO A 58 -8.90 -8.41 10.86
CA PRO A 58 -7.50 -8.78 11.02
C PRO A 58 -6.84 -7.96 12.12
N THR A 59 -5.98 -8.62 12.88
CA THR A 59 -5.03 -7.93 13.75
C THR A 59 -3.66 -8.05 13.10
N ALA A 60 -2.98 -6.95 12.96
CA ALA A 60 -1.61 -6.96 12.45
C ALA A 60 -0.79 -6.01 13.30
N VAL A 61 0.37 -6.49 13.75
CA VAL A 61 1.36 -5.61 14.37
C VAL A 61 2.25 -5.11 13.24
N PRO A 62 2.16 -3.82 12.88
CA PRO A 62 2.97 -3.32 11.79
C PRO A 62 4.45 -3.30 12.18
N PRO A 63 5.35 -3.60 11.23
CA PRO A 63 6.77 -3.43 11.48
C PRO A 63 7.11 -1.96 11.67
N ARG A 64 8.23 -1.70 12.34
CA ARG A 64 8.70 -0.34 12.58
C ARG A 64 8.85 0.43 11.26
N GLY A 65 8.29 1.64 11.20
CA GLY A 65 8.35 2.50 10.03
C GLY A 65 7.27 2.26 8.99
N VAL A 66 6.37 1.30 9.23
CA VAL A 66 5.26 0.99 8.34
C VAL A 66 3.94 1.16 9.09
N LYS A 67 3.04 1.96 8.54
CA LYS A 67 1.68 2.10 9.05
C LYS A 67 0.76 1.16 8.27
N VAL A 68 -0.12 0.47 8.98
CA VAL A 68 -1.13 -0.41 8.39
C VAL A 68 -2.50 0.18 8.63
N ILE A 69 -3.30 0.30 7.57
CA ILE A 69 -4.69 0.74 7.64
C ILE A 69 -5.56 -0.36 7.06
N PHE A 70 -6.58 -0.76 7.81
CA PHE A 70 -7.67 -1.57 7.28
C PHE A 70 -8.83 -0.63 6.96
N SER A 71 -9.41 -0.73 5.76
CA SER A 71 -10.53 0.12 5.40
C SER A 71 -11.69 -0.08 6.38
N PRO A 72 -12.38 1.01 6.79
CA PRO A 72 -13.53 0.90 7.67
C PRO A 72 -14.66 0.10 7.03
N GLU A 73 -15.58 -0.41 7.84
CA GLU A 73 -16.77 -1.08 7.34
C GLU A 73 -17.52 -0.18 6.35
N GLY A 74 -17.89 -0.73 5.21
CA GLY A 74 -18.57 0.01 4.15
C GLY A 74 -17.69 0.86 3.25
N VAL A 75 -16.37 0.90 3.51
CA VAL A 75 -15.40 1.67 2.72
C VAL A 75 -14.42 0.71 2.05
N ILE A 76 -14.21 0.86 0.75
CA ILE A 76 -13.23 0.06 0.02
C ILE A 76 -11.83 0.66 0.16
N ALA A 77 -10.81 -0.17 0.05
CA ALA A 77 -9.41 0.27 0.16
C ALA A 77 -9.05 1.35 -0.86
N ASP A 78 -9.63 1.29 -2.06
CA ASP A 78 -9.42 2.28 -3.12
C ASP A 78 -9.75 3.69 -2.65
N ASP A 79 -10.86 3.86 -1.93
CA ASP A 79 -11.27 5.17 -1.43
C ASP A 79 -10.33 5.68 -0.35
N VAL A 80 -9.84 4.78 0.52
CA VAL A 80 -8.83 5.14 1.52
C VAL A 80 -7.56 5.63 0.85
N ILE A 81 -7.11 4.95 -0.20
CA ILE A 81 -5.90 5.34 -0.95
C ILE A 81 -6.08 6.72 -1.57
N ARG A 82 -7.21 6.98 -2.22
CA ARG A 82 -7.52 8.29 -2.81
C ARG A 82 -7.50 9.40 -1.76
N ASP A 83 -8.11 9.15 -0.62
CA ASP A 83 -8.15 10.13 0.48
C ASP A 83 -6.75 10.42 1.03
N LEU A 84 -5.90 9.40 1.17
CA LEU A 84 -4.52 9.58 1.61
C LEU A 84 -3.71 10.43 0.62
N VAL A 85 -3.90 10.22 -0.67
CA VAL A 85 -3.23 11.01 -1.70
C VAL A 85 -3.72 12.46 -1.66
N ASP A 86 -5.02 12.66 -1.57
CA ASP A 86 -5.62 14.00 -1.54
C ASP A 86 -5.20 14.80 -0.29
N ALA A 87 -4.92 14.11 0.80
CA ALA A 87 -4.51 14.75 2.05
C ALA A 87 -3.05 15.21 2.04
N GLU A 88 -2.23 14.76 1.09
CA GLU A 88 -0.83 15.14 1.04
C GLU A 88 -0.65 16.55 0.50
N PRO A 89 0.28 17.34 1.10
CA PRO A 89 0.52 18.69 0.63
C PRO A 89 1.14 18.73 -0.77
N ALA A 90 0.88 19.80 -1.49
CA ALA A 90 1.49 20.05 -2.79
C ALA A 90 3.03 20.08 -2.64
N GLY A 91 3.72 19.51 -3.63
CA GLY A 91 5.18 19.47 -3.63
C GLY A 91 5.79 18.25 -2.97
N ARG A 92 5.00 17.45 -2.26
CA ARG A 92 5.47 16.18 -1.72
C ARG A 92 5.41 15.10 -2.79
N VAL A 93 6.47 14.33 -2.92
CA VAL A 93 6.49 13.17 -3.83
C VAL A 93 5.68 12.04 -3.20
N VAL A 94 4.60 11.65 -3.88
CA VAL A 94 3.71 10.56 -3.44
C VAL A 94 3.78 9.45 -4.47
N LEU A 95 4.12 8.24 -4.01
CA LEU A 95 4.18 7.03 -4.83
C LEU A 95 3.08 6.08 -4.36
N VAL A 96 2.32 5.55 -5.31
CA VAL A 96 1.28 4.55 -5.03
C VAL A 96 1.63 3.27 -5.75
N ALA A 97 1.78 2.19 -5.00
CA ALA A 97 2.07 0.86 -5.54
C ALA A 97 0.77 0.09 -5.75
N THR A 98 0.36 -0.03 -7.00
CA THR A 98 -0.85 -0.73 -7.41
C THR A 98 -0.79 -1.01 -8.91
N ASP A 99 -1.50 -2.06 -9.35
CA ASP A 99 -1.77 -2.31 -10.77
C ASP A 99 -3.24 -2.06 -11.15
N ASP A 100 -4.06 -1.61 -10.18
CA ASP A 100 -5.46 -1.28 -10.44
C ASP A 100 -5.57 -0.03 -11.32
N ALA A 101 -6.13 -0.19 -12.53
CA ALA A 101 -6.20 0.88 -13.52
C ALA A 101 -7.01 2.09 -13.06
N GLU A 102 -8.08 1.88 -12.29
CA GLU A 102 -8.90 2.97 -11.77
C GLU A 102 -8.15 3.80 -10.72
N ILE A 103 -7.44 3.13 -9.83
CA ILE A 103 -6.61 3.81 -8.82
C ILE A 103 -5.49 4.58 -9.51
N ILE A 104 -4.79 3.96 -10.45
CA ILE A 104 -3.71 4.61 -11.21
C ILE A 104 -4.19 5.91 -11.83
N LYS A 105 -5.31 5.85 -12.51
CA LYS A 105 -5.92 7.03 -13.18
C LYS A 105 -6.19 8.15 -12.17
N ASP A 106 -6.84 7.81 -11.06
CA ASP A 106 -7.29 8.79 -10.08
C ASP A 106 -6.13 9.42 -9.32
N VAL A 107 -5.15 8.62 -8.89
CA VAL A 107 -4.01 9.14 -8.13
C VAL A 107 -3.08 9.96 -9.00
N ARG A 108 -2.90 9.61 -10.27
CA ARG A 108 -2.14 10.41 -11.22
C ARG A 108 -2.80 11.77 -11.46
N ARG A 109 -4.11 11.79 -11.56
CA ARG A 109 -4.89 13.03 -11.71
C ARG A 109 -4.71 13.94 -10.49
N ALA A 110 -4.54 13.35 -9.31
CA ALA A 110 -4.28 14.09 -8.07
C ALA A 110 -2.80 14.48 -7.88
N GLY A 111 -1.92 14.12 -8.81
CA GLY A 111 -0.52 14.50 -8.79
C GLY A 111 0.44 13.43 -8.25
N ALA A 112 -0.04 12.27 -7.85
CA ALA A 112 0.81 11.17 -7.43
C ALA A 112 1.43 10.44 -8.62
N ARG A 113 2.52 9.72 -8.34
CA ARG A 113 3.14 8.79 -9.28
C ARG A 113 2.78 7.37 -8.89
N THR A 114 2.79 6.45 -9.84
CA THR A 114 2.49 5.06 -9.60
C THR A 114 3.71 4.18 -9.79
N VAL A 115 3.79 3.12 -8.98
CA VAL A 115 4.84 2.11 -9.06
C VAL A 115 4.19 0.81 -9.50
N PRO A 116 4.49 0.29 -10.69
CA PRO A 116 3.93 -0.98 -11.13
C PRO A 116 4.56 -2.14 -10.36
N LEU A 117 3.83 -3.26 -10.26
CA LEU A 117 4.31 -4.45 -9.57
C LEU A 117 5.62 -4.98 -10.17
N SER A 118 5.80 -4.85 -11.48
CA SER A 118 7.03 -5.27 -12.15
C SER A 118 8.27 -4.53 -11.63
N SER A 119 8.10 -3.29 -11.18
CA SER A 119 9.20 -2.51 -10.59
C SER A 119 9.37 -2.79 -9.09
N LEU A 120 8.28 -3.14 -8.42
CA LEU A 120 8.29 -3.40 -6.98
C LEU A 120 8.79 -4.80 -6.64
N SER A 121 8.41 -5.80 -7.43
CA SER A 121 8.71 -7.21 -7.20
C SER A 121 10.20 -7.51 -6.96
N PRO A 122 11.15 -6.97 -7.74
CA PRO A 122 12.57 -7.20 -7.47
C PRO A 122 13.04 -6.65 -6.13
N LEU A 123 12.39 -5.60 -5.61
CA LEU A 123 12.73 -4.99 -4.33
C LEU A 123 12.21 -5.79 -3.15
N LEU A 124 11.18 -6.59 -3.37
CA LEU A 124 10.55 -7.40 -2.33
C LEU A 124 11.23 -8.77 -2.13
N GLY A 125 12.19 -9.06 -2.98
CA GLY A 125 12.99 -10.28 -2.88
C GLY A 125 12.22 -11.54 -3.13
#